data_f9fa5fc2a9cfed6299d090ba81b860a9
#
_entry.id   f9fa5fc2a9cfed6299d090ba81b860a9
#
_cell.length_a   1.000
_cell.length_b   1.000
_cell.length_c   1.000
_cell.angle_alpha   90.00
_cell.angle_beta   90.00
_cell.angle_gamma   90.00
#
_symmetry.space_group_name_H-M   'P 1'
#
loop_
_entity.id
_entity.type
_entity.pdbx_description
1 polymer ?
#
loop_
_entity_poly.entity_id
_entity_poly.type
_entity_poly.pdbx_seq_one_letter_code
_entity_poly.pdbx_strand_id
1 'polypeptide(L)'
;MPGVHLACDFGTARIGVARSDPAGILAIPLDAIAAGADAIGALGALVSEYEAVDVIIGLPLKMDGSAGPAAESARAWAAMVAQVVDVPVELVDERLTTVQAQRGLHQAGRTVRTSRAVIDSAAAVVLLQSYLDAQRKSDL
;
A
#
# COMPACT_ATOMS: atom_id res chain seq x y z
N MET A 1 6.28 10.87 -9.91
CA MET A 1 5.62 11.61 -8.80
C MET A 1 6.57 11.64 -7.61
N PRO A 2 7.18 12.77 -7.36
CA PRO A 2 8.10 12.89 -6.23
C PRO A 2 7.37 12.88 -4.89
N GLY A 3 8.10 12.55 -3.86
CA GLY A 3 7.57 12.40 -2.52
C GLY A 3 7.39 10.95 -2.13
N VAL A 4 7.25 10.70 -0.83
CA VAL A 4 7.01 9.35 -0.32
C VAL A 4 5.52 9.04 -0.39
N HIS A 5 5.18 7.94 -1.06
CA HIS A 5 3.83 7.41 -1.13
C HIS A 5 3.74 6.22 -0.17
N LEU A 6 2.65 6.12 0.57
CA LEU A 6 2.39 4.96 1.42
C LEU A 6 1.29 4.12 0.81
N ALA A 7 1.40 2.81 0.92
CA ALA A 7 0.36 1.89 0.48
C ALA A 7 0.03 0.90 1.58
N CYS A 8 -1.23 0.55 1.68
CA CYS A 8 -1.75 -0.39 2.67
C CYS A 8 -2.55 -1.49 1.99
N ASP A 9 -2.31 -2.72 2.44
CA ASP A 9 -3.14 -3.86 2.09
C ASP A 9 -3.89 -4.27 3.37
N PHE A 10 -5.18 -3.95 3.42
CA PHE A 10 -5.99 -4.12 4.62
C PHE A 10 -6.36 -5.59 4.83
N GLY A 11 -5.91 -6.18 5.93
CA GLY A 11 -6.24 -7.54 6.33
C GLY A 11 -6.94 -7.57 7.68
N THR A 12 -7.54 -8.72 8.02
CA THR A 12 -8.29 -8.88 9.28
C THR A 12 -7.38 -8.96 10.50
N ALA A 13 -6.17 -9.51 10.35
CA ALA A 13 -5.21 -9.63 11.45
C ALA A 13 -4.10 -8.59 11.37
N ARG A 14 -3.65 -8.28 10.16
CA ARG A 14 -2.54 -7.36 9.91
C ARG A 14 -2.80 -6.53 8.68
N ILE A 15 -2.23 -5.34 8.67
CA ILE A 15 -2.27 -4.43 7.53
C ILE A 15 -0.87 -4.36 6.98
N GLY A 16 -0.65 -4.87 5.78
CA GLY A 16 0.62 -4.76 5.07
C GLY A 16 0.87 -3.32 4.68
N VAL A 17 2.11 -2.85 4.81
CA VAL A 17 2.46 -1.45 4.53
C VAL A 17 3.72 -1.39 3.68
N ALA A 18 3.71 -0.52 2.70
CA ALA A 18 4.87 -0.20 1.88
C ALA A 18 5.00 1.31 1.74
N ARG A 19 6.22 1.78 1.57
CA ARG A 19 6.49 3.18 1.22
C ARG A 19 7.27 3.25 -0.09
N SER A 20 7.20 4.36 -0.78
CA SER A 20 8.10 4.60 -1.90
C SER A 20 9.40 5.26 -1.40
N ASP A 21 10.43 5.26 -2.26
CA ASP A 21 11.55 6.15 -2.09
C ASP A 21 11.09 7.60 -2.34
N PRO A 22 11.89 8.62 -1.98
CA PRO A 22 11.50 10.01 -2.20
C PRO A 22 11.29 10.39 -3.66
N ALA A 23 11.92 9.67 -4.60
CA ALA A 23 11.71 9.91 -6.03
C ALA A 23 10.39 9.33 -6.55
N GLY A 24 9.71 8.49 -5.77
CA GLY A 24 8.46 7.88 -6.19
C GLY A 24 8.65 6.78 -7.24
N ILE A 25 9.74 6.04 -7.19
CA ILE A 25 10.10 5.05 -8.20
C ILE A 25 10.02 3.62 -7.66
N LEU A 26 10.50 3.38 -6.45
CA LEU A 26 10.66 2.05 -5.87
C LEU A 26 9.81 1.88 -4.62
N ALA A 27 9.04 0.81 -4.56
CA ALA A 27 8.27 0.43 -3.37
C ALA A 27 9.15 -0.38 -2.42
N ILE A 28 9.12 -0.03 -1.15
CA ILE A 28 9.94 -0.63 -0.08
C ILE A 28 9.00 -1.13 1.02
N PRO A 29 9.16 -2.40 1.48
CA PRO A 29 8.29 -2.91 2.53
C PRO A 29 8.58 -2.28 3.88
N LEU A 30 7.53 -2.04 4.65
CA LEU A 30 7.60 -1.65 6.05
C LEU A 30 7.00 -2.76 6.91
N ASP A 31 7.24 -2.71 8.21
CA ASP A 31 6.61 -3.65 9.12
C ASP A 31 5.09 -3.49 9.07
N ALA A 32 4.38 -4.61 9.05
CA ALA A 32 2.93 -4.60 9.04
C ALA A 32 2.40 -4.00 10.36
N ILE A 33 1.24 -3.35 10.24
CA ILE A 33 0.53 -2.81 11.40
C ILE A 33 -0.47 -3.85 11.89
N ALA A 34 -0.53 -4.07 13.20
CA ALA A 34 -1.57 -4.94 13.76
C ALA A 34 -2.95 -4.31 13.50
N ALA A 35 -3.89 -5.11 12.99
CA ALA A 35 -5.25 -4.64 12.78
C ALA A 35 -5.91 -4.42 14.15
N GLY A 36 -6.78 -3.42 14.23
CA GLY A 36 -7.47 -3.09 15.46
C GLY A 36 -7.63 -1.60 15.66
N ALA A 37 -8.00 -1.20 16.86
CA ALA A 37 -8.36 0.18 17.18
C ALA A 37 -7.20 1.16 16.98
N ASP A 38 -5.96 0.70 17.18
CA ASP A 38 -4.77 1.56 17.11
C ASP A 38 -4.16 1.65 15.70
N ALA A 39 -4.71 0.91 14.73
CA ALA A 39 -4.12 0.80 13.40
C ALA A 39 -4.07 2.15 12.68
N ILE A 40 -5.13 2.94 12.77
CA ILE A 40 -5.21 4.24 12.09
C ILE A 40 -4.21 5.22 12.68
N GLY A 41 -4.05 5.21 14.00
CA GLY A 41 -3.05 6.02 14.67
C GLY A 41 -1.63 5.64 14.25
N ALA A 42 -1.35 4.36 14.14
CA ALA A 42 -0.05 3.86 13.68
C ALA A 42 0.24 4.31 12.24
N LEU A 43 -0.77 4.24 11.37
CA LEU A 43 -0.62 4.72 9.99
C LEU A 43 -0.39 6.22 9.96
N GLY A 44 -1.13 6.99 10.76
CA GLY A 44 -0.95 8.43 10.87
C GLY A 44 0.47 8.80 11.30
N ALA A 45 1.06 8.02 12.22
CA ALA A 45 2.43 8.21 12.64
C ALA A 45 3.42 8.00 11.48
N LEU A 46 3.17 7.01 10.63
CA LEU A 46 4.00 6.76 9.43
C LEU A 46 3.87 7.91 8.43
N VAL A 47 2.67 8.44 8.22
CA VAL A 47 2.45 9.59 7.35
C VAL A 47 3.31 10.76 7.81
N SER A 48 3.35 11.02 9.12
CA SER A 48 4.18 12.09 9.69
C SER A 48 5.67 11.78 9.58
N GLU A 49 6.08 10.57 9.93
CA GLU A 49 7.49 10.17 9.95
C GLU A 49 8.14 10.31 8.57
N TYR A 50 7.44 9.86 7.53
CA TYR A 50 7.96 9.90 6.16
C TYR A 50 7.53 11.14 5.38
N GLU A 51 6.77 12.03 6.00
CA GLU A 51 6.20 13.20 5.31
C GLU A 51 5.51 12.75 4.02
N ALA A 52 4.67 11.72 4.14
CA ALA A 52 4.03 11.11 2.99
C ALA A 52 3.13 12.09 2.26
N VAL A 53 3.10 11.99 0.93
CA VAL A 53 2.29 12.89 0.09
C VAL A 53 0.90 12.32 -0.17
N ASP A 54 0.70 11.03 0.02
CA ASP A 54 -0.60 10.36 -0.11
C ASP A 54 -0.57 9.00 0.57
N VAL A 55 -1.76 8.40 0.69
CA VAL A 55 -1.94 7.02 1.15
C VAL A 55 -2.79 6.28 0.12
N ILE A 56 -2.29 5.15 -0.35
CA ILE A 56 -2.98 4.29 -1.31
C ILE A 56 -3.43 3.04 -0.55
N ILE A 57 -4.71 2.70 -0.68
CA ILE A 57 -5.29 1.54 0.00
C ILE A 57 -5.83 0.59 -1.06
N GLY A 58 -5.41 -0.67 -0.99
CA GLY A 58 -5.85 -1.68 -1.92
C GLY A 58 -7.32 -2.02 -1.75
N LEU A 59 -8.05 -2.09 -2.86
CA LEU A 59 -9.46 -2.46 -2.90
C LEU A 59 -9.57 -3.86 -3.48
N PRO A 60 -9.87 -4.88 -2.64
CA PRO A 60 -9.92 -6.27 -3.09
C PRO A 60 -11.27 -6.61 -3.72
N LEU A 61 -11.44 -6.24 -4.99
CA LEU A 61 -12.63 -6.57 -5.76
C LEU A 61 -12.61 -8.03 -6.19
N LYS A 62 -13.80 -8.60 -6.41
CA LYS A 62 -13.93 -9.94 -6.99
C LYS A 62 -13.53 -9.91 -8.45
N MET A 63 -13.29 -11.09 -9.02
CA MET A 63 -12.84 -11.23 -10.41
C MET A 63 -13.79 -10.58 -11.40
N ASP A 64 -15.09 -10.53 -11.10
CA ASP A 64 -16.10 -9.89 -11.95
C ASP A 64 -16.19 -8.37 -11.75
N GLY A 65 -15.36 -7.80 -10.87
CA GLY A 65 -15.35 -6.37 -10.57
C GLY A 65 -16.32 -5.95 -9.48
N SER A 66 -17.13 -6.85 -8.95
CA SER A 66 -18.08 -6.51 -7.89
C SER A 66 -17.39 -6.42 -6.53
N ALA A 67 -17.98 -5.62 -5.63
CA ALA A 67 -17.50 -5.48 -4.26
C ALA A 67 -18.11 -6.57 -3.39
N GLY A 68 -17.25 -7.31 -2.65
CA GLY A 68 -17.67 -8.25 -1.62
C GLY A 68 -17.36 -7.70 -0.23
N PRO A 69 -17.49 -8.55 0.82
CA PRO A 69 -17.22 -8.10 2.20
C PRO A 69 -15.83 -7.51 2.42
N ALA A 70 -14.81 -8.07 1.77
CA ALA A 70 -13.44 -7.57 1.89
C ALA A 70 -13.30 -6.15 1.32
N ALA A 71 -13.92 -5.89 0.16
CA ALA A 71 -13.91 -4.56 -0.45
C ALA A 71 -14.67 -3.55 0.41
N GLU A 72 -15.80 -3.95 0.97
CA GLU A 72 -16.56 -3.07 1.86
C GLU A 72 -15.77 -2.73 3.13
N SER A 73 -15.07 -3.70 3.71
CA SER A 73 -14.20 -3.46 4.87
C SER A 73 -13.07 -2.50 4.54
N ALA A 74 -12.43 -2.67 3.37
CA ALA A 74 -11.35 -1.80 2.93
C ALA A 74 -11.85 -0.36 2.72
N ARG A 75 -13.03 -0.20 2.11
CA ARG A 75 -13.64 1.12 1.91
C ARG A 75 -13.95 1.81 3.23
N ALA A 76 -14.53 1.08 4.17
CA ALA A 76 -14.85 1.62 5.49
C ALA A 76 -13.60 2.07 6.22
N TRP A 77 -12.55 1.26 6.18
CA TRP A 77 -11.28 1.58 6.81
C TRP A 77 -10.63 2.81 6.14
N ALA A 78 -10.65 2.86 4.81
CA ALA A 78 -10.12 4.00 4.06
C ALA A 78 -10.83 5.31 4.41
N ALA A 79 -12.14 5.26 4.59
CA ALA A 79 -12.91 6.44 5.00
C ALA A 79 -12.49 6.93 6.39
N MET A 80 -12.21 6.00 7.31
CA MET A 80 -11.71 6.35 8.64
C MET A 80 -10.30 6.94 8.59
N VAL A 81 -9.42 6.37 7.77
CA VAL A 81 -8.07 6.89 7.56
C VAL A 81 -8.13 8.32 7.02
N ALA A 82 -8.99 8.57 6.04
CA ALA A 82 -9.13 9.88 5.41
C ALA A 82 -9.53 10.97 6.40
N GLN A 83 -10.21 10.62 7.51
CA GLN A 83 -10.58 11.58 8.54
C GLN A 83 -9.43 11.94 9.47
N VAL A 84 -8.37 11.14 9.50
CA VAL A 84 -7.26 11.30 10.46
C VAL A 84 -6.02 11.90 9.81
N VAL A 85 -5.72 11.49 8.57
CA VAL A 85 -4.52 11.97 7.88
C VAL A 85 -4.81 13.23 7.06
N ASP A 86 -3.81 14.09 6.92
CA ASP A 86 -3.94 15.37 6.20
C ASP A 86 -3.58 15.27 4.72
N VAL A 87 -3.36 14.06 4.22
CA VAL A 87 -2.97 13.82 2.83
C VAL A 87 -4.09 13.06 2.11
N PRO A 88 -4.13 13.11 0.78
CA PRO A 88 -5.14 12.36 0.02
C PRO A 88 -5.05 10.86 0.31
N VAL A 89 -6.21 10.21 0.38
CA VAL A 89 -6.34 8.76 0.51
C VAL A 89 -7.04 8.25 -0.74
N GLU A 90 -6.42 7.30 -1.42
CA GLU A 90 -6.92 6.78 -2.69
C GLU A 90 -7.08 5.27 -2.61
N LEU A 91 -8.24 4.78 -3.06
CA LEU A 91 -8.48 3.35 -3.21
C LEU A 91 -8.01 2.91 -4.59
N VAL A 92 -7.24 1.84 -4.65
CA VAL A 92 -6.69 1.30 -5.89
C VAL A 92 -7.08 -0.18 -6.01
N ASP A 93 -7.63 -0.54 -7.16
CA ASP A 93 -8.05 -1.91 -7.46
C ASP A 93 -6.85 -2.85 -7.43
N GLU A 94 -6.84 -3.80 -6.50
CA GLU A 94 -5.75 -4.77 -6.36
C GLU A 94 -5.59 -5.69 -7.58
N ARG A 95 -6.61 -5.80 -8.44
CA ARG A 95 -6.51 -6.59 -9.68
C ARG A 95 -5.56 -5.95 -10.69
N LEU A 96 -5.18 -4.68 -10.49
CA LEU A 96 -4.29 -3.96 -11.40
C LEU A 96 -2.80 -4.23 -11.14
N THR A 97 -2.46 -5.14 -10.23
CA THR A 97 -1.07 -5.50 -9.98
C THR A 97 -0.46 -6.19 -11.19
N THR A 98 0.81 -5.92 -11.47
CA THR A 98 1.48 -6.37 -12.66
C THR A 98 2.52 -7.46 -12.38
N VAL A 99 2.86 -8.22 -13.41
CA VAL A 99 3.94 -9.23 -13.35
C VAL A 99 5.28 -8.55 -13.06
N GLN A 100 5.50 -7.38 -13.64
CA GLN A 100 6.72 -6.59 -13.42
C GLN A 100 6.88 -6.19 -11.96
N ALA A 101 5.79 -5.73 -11.32
CA ALA A 101 5.80 -5.39 -9.90
C ALA A 101 6.09 -6.59 -9.02
N GLN A 102 5.54 -7.75 -9.36
CA GLN A 102 5.81 -9.00 -8.63
C GLN A 102 7.27 -9.43 -8.77
N ARG A 103 7.86 -9.24 -9.94
CA ARG A 103 9.29 -9.51 -10.15
C ARG A 103 10.16 -8.58 -9.29
N GLY A 104 9.79 -7.33 -9.18
CA GLY A 104 10.47 -6.37 -8.32
C GLY A 104 10.47 -6.83 -6.86
N LEU A 105 9.34 -7.34 -6.39
CA LEU A 105 9.22 -7.91 -5.05
C LEU A 105 10.17 -9.11 -4.87
N HIS A 106 10.26 -9.98 -5.86
CA HIS A 106 11.16 -11.13 -5.84
C HIS A 106 12.62 -10.70 -5.68
N GLN A 107 13.04 -9.67 -6.41
CA GLN A 107 14.39 -9.13 -6.32
C GLN A 107 14.65 -8.50 -4.94
N ALA A 108 13.68 -7.77 -4.41
CA ALA A 108 13.76 -7.19 -3.09
C ALA A 108 13.92 -8.26 -2.01
N GLY A 109 13.18 -9.36 -2.14
CA GLY A 109 13.27 -10.50 -1.24
C GLY A 109 14.64 -11.16 -1.24
N ARG A 110 15.29 -11.23 -2.40
CA ARG A 110 16.64 -11.76 -2.52
C ARG A 110 17.69 -10.84 -1.86
N THR A 111 17.52 -9.54 -2.04
CA THR A 111 18.47 -8.54 -1.56
C THR A 111 18.39 -8.34 -0.05
N VAL A 112 17.18 -8.35 0.52
CA VAL A 112 16.94 -8.06 1.93
C VAL A 112 16.84 -9.33 2.77
N ARG A 113 17.00 -10.49 2.15
CA ARG A 113 16.67 -11.81 2.72
C ARG A 113 15.27 -11.77 3.33
N THR A 114 14.52 -12.82 3.25
CA THR A 114 13.13 -12.92 3.70
C THR A 114 12.92 -12.27 5.08
N SER A 115 12.95 -10.96 5.15
CA SER A 115 12.60 -10.24 6.37
C SER A 115 11.09 -10.38 6.59
N ARG A 116 10.68 -10.26 7.84
CA ARG A 116 9.27 -10.31 8.18
C ARG A 116 8.48 -9.20 7.46
N ALA A 117 9.09 -8.03 7.31
CA ALA A 117 8.48 -6.91 6.58
C ALA A 117 8.19 -7.30 5.13
N VAL A 118 9.12 -7.98 4.43
CA VAL A 118 8.91 -8.42 3.05
C VAL A 118 7.73 -9.39 2.98
N ILE A 119 7.64 -10.35 3.92
CA ILE A 119 6.58 -11.35 3.93
C ILE A 119 5.23 -10.72 4.24
N ASP A 120 5.14 -9.94 5.31
CA ASP A 120 3.87 -9.41 5.82
C ASP A 120 3.33 -8.26 4.95
N SER A 121 4.20 -7.58 4.21
CA SER A 121 3.84 -6.42 3.40
C SER A 121 3.99 -6.66 1.90
N ALA A 122 4.13 -7.91 1.47
CA ALA A 122 4.35 -8.27 0.07
C ALA A 122 3.26 -7.72 -0.85
N ALA A 123 1.99 -7.86 -0.47
CA ALA A 123 0.88 -7.36 -1.28
C ALA A 123 0.89 -5.83 -1.38
N ALA A 124 1.24 -5.15 -0.30
CA ALA A 124 1.34 -3.68 -0.30
C ALA A 124 2.47 -3.20 -1.22
N VAL A 125 3.61 -3.91 -1.23
CA VAL A 125 4.73 -3.60 -2.13
C VAL A 125 4.30 -3.74 -3.58
N VAL A 126 3.66 -4.84 -3.95
CA VAL A 126 3.21 -5.09 -5.32
C VAL A 126 2.18 -4.04 -5.74
N LEU A 127 1.24 -3.72 -4.86
CA LEU A 127 0.23 -2.68 -5.11
C LEU A 127 0.89 -1.33 -5.36
N LEU A 128 1.79 -0.93 -4.49
CA LEU A 128 2.45 0.37 -4.60
C LEU A 128 3.33 0.44 -5.84
N GLN A 129 4.12 -0.60 -6.12
CA GLN A 129 4.98 -0.61 -7.30
C GLN A 129 4.16 -0.51 -8.59
N SER A 130 3.04 -1.23 -8.67
CA SER A 130 2.14 -1.15 -9.82
C SER A 130 1.58 0.26 -10.01
N TYR A 131 1.19 0.89 -8.89
CA TYR A 131 0.68 2.27 -8.90
C TYR A 131 1.76 3.26 -9.38
N LEU A 132 2.96 3.17 -8.83
CA LEU A 132 4.07 4.06 -9.19
C LEU A 132 4.44 3.90 -10.67
N ASP A 133 4.50 2.67 -11.17
CA ASP A 133 4.84 2.39 -12.56
C ASP A 133 3.78 2.97 -13.51
N ALA A 134 2.50 2.85 -13.15
CA ALA A 134 1.40 3.39 -13.95
C ALA A 134 1.45 4.92 -13.98
N GLN A 135 1.76 5.56 -12.86
CA GLN A 135 1.87 7.02 -12.80
C GLN A 135 3.03 7.54 -13.65
N ARG A 136 4.18 6.85 -13.63
CA ARG A 136 5.32 7.25 -14.47
C ARG A 136 4.99 7.15 -15.96
N LYS A 137 4.25 6.12 -16.37
CA LYS A 137 3.82 5.99 -17.77
C LYS A 137 2.88 7.10 -18.18
N SER A 138 2.00 7.54 -17.27
CA SER A 138 1.08 8.64 -17.55
C SER A 138 1.78 9.98 -17.68
N ASP A 139 2.92 10.15 -17.01
CA ASP A 139 3.71 11.39 -17.02
C ASP A 139 4.63 11.51 -18.24
N LEU A 140 4.74 10.44 -19.01
CA LEU A 140 5.47 10.45 -20.29
C LEU A 140 4.55 10.91 -21.43
#